data_f9983598d1c9292b37c0ced559a8b88e
#
_entry.id   f9983598d1c9292b37c0ced559a8b88e
#
_cell.length_a   1.000
_cell.length_b   1.000
_cell.length_c   1.000
_cell.angle_alpha   90.00
_cell.angle_beta   90.00
_cell.angle_gamma   90.00
#
_symmetry.space_group_name_H-M   'P 1'
#
loop_
_entity.id
_entity.type
_entity.pdbx_description
1 polymer ?
#
loop_
_entity_poly.entity_id
_entity_poly.type
_entity_poly.pdbx_seq_one_letter_code
_entity_poly.pdbx_strand_id
1 'polypeptide(L)'
;MTGGREAHPLLISLANIDFASRMKASNHLFLLLALLPIPKFIESDKKVQGMLAARLFHACLDFITQPLKKAAEIRVMMSDPVGSLRYCFTPLVAYIADTPEAAMIAGVAGKTSAVTMASYKEFGDPLRHPSRTAEKTLSQLISLESQGADPLDLKAYGAAAMTYRLSGVHRPFWRDWPLAQPDVFLTPEPLHHWHKQFWDHDVKWCIRAIGGAELDFRFSILHPATGYRQFAEGIANLKQVTGREHRDIQRYLISVIAGATPNRSFLIAVRALMDFRYAAQAPRISDRDCAKIEQSLSLFHQHKDAIIKAGARRGKKNKPITNWHIPKLESFQIVAPSIRNCGVPIQWSADVTERAHISEIKHPSHSTNNQKYEAQIVRHLDREEKCRQFDLATSLRDSDDQHAAMQLLEGIIEAQDQNGVSDDSDHEGGSTNSIKRRTGYTSSQVNYFARAAALVRGEIPNAPLPYRTFTVEHTAFHLRRDPTYR
;
A
#
# COMPACT_ATOMS: atom_id res chain seq x y z
N MET A 1 -15.46 -1.58 -13.34
CA MET A 1 -15.73 -1.33 -14.77
C MET A 1 -17.22 -1.51 -14.99
N THR A 2 -17.80 -0.87 -16.01
CA THR A 2 -19.21 -1.03 -16.35
C THR A 2 -19.43 -2.28 -17.20
N GLY A 3 -20.63 -2.85 -17.22
CA GLY A 3 -20.98 -3.99 -18.09
C GLY A 3 -20.51 -5.36 -17.60
N GLY A 4 -20.37 -5.57 -16.28
CA GLY A 4 -19.99 -6.88 -15.70
C GLY A 4 -18.53 -7.28 -15.94
N ARG A 5 -17.69 -6.36 -16.39
CA ARG A 5 -16.25 -6.58 -16.57
C ARG A 5 -15.51 -6.35 -15.27
N GLU A 6 -14.58 -7.22 -14.99
CA GLU A 6 -13.71 -7.15 -13.81
C GLU A 6 -12.25 -7.10 -14.28
N ALA A 7 -11.40 -6.42 -13.54
CA ALA A 7 -9.96 -6.43 -13.72
C ALA A 7 -9.29 -6.45 -12.36
N HIS A 8 -8.23 -7.22 -12.24
CA HIS A 8 -7.40 -7.28 -11.05
C HIS A 8 -6.00 -6.73 -11.36
N PRO A 9 -5.80 -5.41 -11.32
CA PRO A 9 -4.52 -4.80 -11.65
C PRO A 9 -3.52 -4.98 -10.52
N LEU A 10 -2.29 -5.32 -10.88
CA LEU A 10 -1.12 -5.23 -10.02
C LEU A 10 -0.36 -3.95 -10.37
N LEU A 11 -0.26 -3.04 -9.41
CA LEU A 11 0.47 -1.79 -9.56
C LEU A 11 1.82 -1.88 -8.85
N ILE A 12 2.80 -1.14 -9.35
CA ILE A 12 4.14 -1.05 -8.75
C ILE A 12 4.57 0.42 -8.63
N SER A 13 5.33 0.71 -7.58
CA SER A 13 5.99 2.01 -7.38
C SER A 13 7.32 1.81 -6.66
N LEU A 14 8.18 2.83 -6.67
CA LEU A 14 9.43 2.85 -5.91
C LEU A 14 9.19 3.53 -4.55
N ALA A 15 9.55 2.84 -3.47
CA ALA A 15 9.33 3.33 -2.12
C ALA A 15 10.25 4.52 -1.75
N ASN A 16 11.39 4.65 -2.41
CA ASN A 16 12.38 5.71 -2.21
C ASN A 16 12.10 7.01 -3.00
N ILE A 17 11.01 7.07 -3.77
CA ILE A 17 10.53 8.34 -4.33
C ILE A 17 9.94 9.18 -3.19
N ASP A 18 10.26 10.47 -3.17
CA ASP A 18 9.66 11.41 -2.22
C ASP A 18 8.13 11.27 -2.18
N PHE A 19 7.57 11.20 -0.98
CA PHE A 19 6.14 10.90 -0.83
C PHE A 19 5.25 12.00 -1.41
N ALA A 20 5.65 13.28 -1.33
CA ALA A 20 4.87 14.37 -1.88
C ALA A 20 4.75 14.29 -3.41
N SER A 21 5.79 13.77 -4.06
CA SER A 21 5.80 13.48 -5.49
C SER A 21 5.02 12.19 -5.81
N ARG A 22 5.25 11.10 -5.06
CA ARG A 22 4.64 9.80 -5.30
C ARG A 22 3.12 9.81 -5.09
N MET A 23 2.64 10.59 -4.13
CA MET A 23 1.22 10.66 -3.81
C MET A 23 0.42 11.62 -4.71
N LYS A 24 1.06 12.34 -5.63
CA LYS A 24 0.37 13.11 -6.67
C LYS A 24 0.00 12.19 -7.82
N ALA A 25 -1.30 11.95 -8.00
CA ALA A 25 -1.80 11.08 -9.08
C ALA A 25 -1.39 11.55 -10.49
N SER A 26 -1.20 12.85 -10.68
CA SER A 26 -0.72 13.43 -11.96
C SER A 26 0.72 13.05 -12.30
N ASN A 27 1.49 12.57 -11.35
CA ASN A 27 2.88 12.15 -11.61
C ASN A 27 2.97 10.70 -12.11
N HIS A 28 1.86 9.95 -12.11
CA HIS A 28 1.79 8.57 -12.60
C HIS A 28 2.89 7.65 -12.04
N LEU A 29 3.19 7.78 -10.74
CA LEU A 29 4.26 7.02 -10.08
C LEU A 29 3.82 5.65 -9.55
N PHE A 30 2.57 5.26 -9.79
CA PHE A 30 2.07 3.90 -9.65
C PHE A 30 1.76 3.36 -11.05
N LEU A 31 2.56 2.44 -11.51
CA LEU A 31 2.50 1.90 -12.87
C LEU A 31 1.76 0.57 -12.88
N LEU A 32 1.00 0.31 -13.93
CA LEU A 32 0.41 -1.00 -14.14
C LEU A 32 1.51 -2.02 -14.50
N LEU A 33 1.78 -2.95 -13.58
CA LEU A 33 2.74 -4.04 -13.79
C LEU A 33 2.09 -5.21 -14.52
N ALA A 34 0.88 -5.60 -14.11
CA ALA A 34 0.14 -6.68 -14.73
C ALA A 34 -1.37 -6.56 -14.48
N LEU A 35 -2.16 -7.23 -15.33
CA LEU A 35 -3.54 -7.58 -15.07
C LEU A 35 -3.57 -9.06 -14.67
N LEU A 36 -3.89 -9.32 -13.41
CA LEU A 36 -3.97 -10.67 -12.89
C LEU A 36 -5.23 -11.38 -13.40
N PRO A 37 -5.18 -12.70 -13.66
CA PRO A 37 -6.32 -13.44 -14.14
C PRO A 37 -7.42 -13.52 -13.07
N ILE A 38 -8.68 -13.43 -13.53
CA ILE A 38 -9.86 -13.67 -12.70
C ILE A 38 -10.39 -15.06 -13.06
N PRO A 39 -10.04 -16.10 -12.28
CA PRO A 39 -10.30 -17.47 -12.66
C PRO A 39 -11.77 -17.83 -12.49
N LYS A 40 -12.25 -18.72 -13.39
CA LYS A 40 -13.49 -19.46 -13.22
C LYS A 40 -13.14 -20.94 -13.13
N PHE A 41 -13.44 -21.54 -12.00
CA PHE A 41 -13.13 -22.94 -11.75
C PHE A 41 -14.34 -23.84 -12.05
N ILE A 42 -14.07 -25.03 -12.59
CA ILE A 42 -15.07 -26.10 -12.80
C ILE A 42 -15.40 -26.76 -11.45
N GLU A 43 -14.43 -26.75 -10.51
CA GLU A 43 -14.61 -27.28 -9.17
C GLU A 43 -15.82 -26.64 -8.46
N SER A 44 -16.68 -27.48 -7.85
CA SER A 44 -17.90 -27.03 -7.16
C SER A 44 -17.67 -26.62 -5.70
N ASP A 45 -16.67 -27.20 -5.04
CA ASP A 45 -16.34 -26.88 -3.65
C ASP A 45 -15.70 -25.51 -3.54
N LYS A 46 -16.43 -24.57 -2.93
CA LYS A 46 -15.98 -23.19 -2.75
C LYS A 46 -14.68 -23.04 -1.94
N LYS A 47 -14.40 -23.99 -1.03
CA LYS A 47 -13.15 -23.95 -0.26
C LYS A 47 -11.97 -24.32 -1.16
N VAL A 48 -12.15 -25.35 -2.00
CA VAL A 48 -11.15 -25.74 -3.00
C VAL A 48 -10.97 -24.64 -4.04
N GLN A 49 -12.05 -24.03 -4.53
CA GLN A 49 -11.97 -22.86 -5.43
C GLN A 49 -11.15 -21.72 -4.81
N GLY A 50 -11.38 -21.39 -3.54
CA GLY A 50 -10.64 -20.36 -2.81
C GLY A 50 -9.15 -20.69 -2.70
N MET A 51 -8.80 -21.95 -2.44
CA MET A 51 -7.40 -22.40 -2.41
C MET A 51 -6.75 -22.32 -3.79
N LEU A 52 -7.44 -22.79 -4.83
CA LEU A 52 -6.94 -22.73 -6.21
C LEU A 52 -6.74 -21.26 -6.67
N ALA A 53 -7.68 -20.37 -6.33
CA ALA A 53 -7.54 -18.95 -6.61
C ALA A 53 -6.31 -18.34 -5.92
N ALA A 54 -6.10 -18.64 -4.65
CA ALA A 54 -4.94 -18.18 -3.91
C ALA A 54 -3.62 -18.74 -4.48
N ARG A 55 -3.58 -20.04 -4.85
CA ARG A 55 -2.42 -20.65 -5.48
C ARG A 55 -2.10 -20.02 -6.85
N LEU A 56 -3.13 -19.77 -7.67
CA LEU A 56 -2.97 -19.11 -8.96
C LEU A 56 -2.44 -17.68 -8.78
N PHE A 57 -2.99 -16.93 -7.83
CA PHE A 57 -2.52 -15.59 -7.50
C PHE A 57 -1.04 -15.58 -7.14
N HIS A 58 -0.62 -16.47 -6.23
CA HIS A 58 0.79 -16.60 -5.86
C HIS A 58 1.67 -17.03 -7.02
N ALA A 59 1.23 -17.94 -7.89
CA ALA A 59 1.97 -18.35 -9.07
C ALA A 59 2.15 -17.21 -10.07
N CYS A 60 1.11 -16.40 -10.28
CA CYS A 60 1.19 -15.20 -11.12
C CYS A 60 2.18 -14.16 -10.56
N LEU A 61 2.09 -13.86 -9.26
CA LEU A 61 3.04 -12.94 -8.61
C LEU A 61 4.46 -13.49 -8.66
N ASP A 62 4.65 -14.78 -8.42
CA ASP A 62 5.95 -15.44 -8.48
C ASP A 62 6.59 -15.25 -9.87
N PHE A 63 5.82 -15.50 -10.94
CA PHE A 63 6.26 -15.30 -12.32
C PHE A 63 6.59 -13.83 -12.63
N ILE A 64 5.67 -12.92 -12.30
CA ILE A 64 5.79 -11.49 -12.63
C ILE A 64 6.98 -10.85 -11.92
N THR A 65 7.24 -11.25 -10.67
CA THR A 65 8.26 -10.62 -9.82
C THR A 65 9.64 -11.26 -9.90
N GLN A 66 9.84 -12.29 -10.73
CA GLN A 66 11.15 -12.96 -10.90
C GLN A 66 12.32 -11.99 -11.16
N PRO A 67 12.22 -10.99 -12.06
CA PRO A 67 13.31 -10.04 -12.27
C PRO A 67 13.63 -9.21 -11.03
N LEU A 68 12.61 -8.85 -10.23
CA LEU A 68 12.81 -8.10 -8.99
C LEU A 68 13.48 -8.94 -7.92
N LYS A 69 13.09 -10.21 -7.78
CA LYS A 69 13.75 -11.16 -6.88
C LYS A 69 15.21 -11.33 -7.22
N LYS A 70 15.51 -11.52 -8.52
CA LYS A 70 16.89 -11.62 -8.99
C LYS A 70 17.69 -10.34 -8.71
N ALA A 71 17.09 -9.18 -8.93
CA ALA A 71 17.72 -7.90 -8.63
C ALA A 71 17.90 -7.67 -7.13
N ALA A 72 17.04 -8.24 -6.29
CA ALA A 72 17.20 -8.23 -4.83
C ALA A 72 18.36 -9.12 -4.36
N GLU A 73 18.63 -10.21 -5.07
CA GLU A 73 19.68 -11.18 -4.75
C GLU A 73 21.07 -10.73 -5.22
N ILE A 74 21.19 -10.41 -6.53
CA ILE A 74 22.51 -10.20 -7.18
C ILE A 74 22.79 -8.75 -7.55
N ARG A 75 21.92 -7.82 -7.15
CA ARG A 75 21.96 -6.40 -7.54
C ARG A 75 21.96 -6.14 -9.04
N VAL A 76 21.45 -5.00 -9.45
CA VAL A 76 21.41 -4.57 -10.86
C VAL A 76 21.99 -3.17 -10.97
N MET A 77 22.82 -2.93 -11.99
CA MET A 77 23.30 -1.59 -12.30
C MET A 77 22.17 -0.75 -12.89
N MET A 78 21.87 0.36 -12.26
CA MET A 78 20.86 1.32 -12.71
C MET A 78 21.44 2.73 -12.70
N SER A 79 20.93 3.61 -13.56
CA SER A 79 21.22 5.04 -13.45
C SER A 79 20.15 5.73 -12.62
N ASP A 80 20.56 6.70 -11.83
CA ASP A 80 19.63 7.58 -11.14
C ASP A 80 19.15 8.73 -12.08
N PRO A 81 18.21 9.58 -11.67
CA PRO A 81 17.69 10.68 -12.49
C PRO A 81 18.73 11.69 -12.95
N VAL A 82 19.86 11.79 -12.28
CA VAL A 82 20.97 12.67 -12.66
C VAL A 82 22.06 11.94 -13.46
N GLY A 83 21.82 10.69 -13.83
CA GLY A 83 22.68 9.90 -14.70
C GLY A 83 23.81 9.15 -14.00
N SER A 84 23.94 9.20 -12.69
CA SER A 84 24.93 8.42 -11.94
C SER A 84 24.56 6.93 -11.90
N LEU A 85 25.52 6.06 -12.17
CA LEU A 85 25.32 4.61 -12.12
C LEU A 85 25.45 4.08 -10.70
N ARG A 86 24.49 3.24 -10.30
CA ARG A 86 24.43 2.66 -8.95
C ARG A 86 24.08 1.18 -9.00
N TYR A 87 24.65 0.41 -8.09
CA TYR A 87 24.16 -0.93 -7.83
C TYR A 87 22.91 -0.84 -6.95
N CYS A 88 21.80 -1.34 -7.50
CA CYS A 88 20.50 -1.31 -6.84
C CYS A 88 20.05 -2.71 -6.46
N PHE A 89 19.40 -2.79 -5.31
CA PHE A 89 18.66 -3.97 -4.84
C PHE A 89 17.17 -3.62 -4.82
N THR A 90 16.32 -4.61 -5.05
CA THR A 90 14.86 -4.42 -5.11
C THR A 90 14.14 -5.25 -4.04
N PRO A 91 14.32 -4.95 -2.74
CA PRO A 91 13.57 -5.63 -1.70
C PRO A 91 12.08 -5.28 -1.79
N LEU A 92 11.22 -6.21 -1.40
CA LEU A 92 9.79 -5.96 -1.23
C LEU A 92 9.56 -5.18 0.07
N VAL A 93 9.35 -3.87 -0.03
CA VAL A 93 9.24 -2.98 1.13
C VAL A 93 7.83 -2.93 1.69
N ALA A 94 6.82 -2.83 0.81
CA ALA A 94 5.41 -2.78 1.20
C ALA A 94 4.52 -3.37 0.12
N TYR A 95 3.46 -4.06 0.53
CA TYR A 95 2.36 -4.49 -0.33
C TYR A 95 1.06 -3.91 0.24
N ILE A 96 0.45 -3.02 -0.52
CA ILE A 96 -0.79 -2.33 -0.14
C ILE A 96 -1.96 -3.24 -0.49
N ALA A 97 -2.62 -3.78 0.52
CA ALA A 97 -3.73 -4.72 0.37
C ALA A 97 -4.82 -4.47 1.41
N ASP A 98 -6.05 -4.82 1.08
CA ASP A 98 -7.11 -4.92 2.08
C ASP A 98 -6.94 -6.16 2.97
N THR A 99 -7.77 -6.31 4.00
CA THR A 99 -7.65 -7.44 4.95
C THR A 99 -7.78 -8.83 4.29
N PRO A 100 -8.73 -9.09 3.37
CA PRO A 100 -8.82 -10.35 2.64
C PRO A 100 -7.59 -10.65 1.77
N GLU A 101 -7.12 -9.69 1.02
CA GLU A 101 -5.96 -9.85 0.15
C GLU A 101 -4.68 -10.03 0.97
N ALA A 102 -4.49 -9.26 2.05
CA ALA A 102 -3.36 -9.44 2.96
C ALA A 102 -3.33 -10.87 3.56
N ALA A 103 -4.47 -11.42 3.94
CA ALA A 103 -4.54 -12.81 4.41
C ALA A 103 -4.19 -13.82 3.30
N MET A 104 -4.64 -13.57 2.06
CA MET A 104 -4.28 -14.39 0.90
C MET A 104 -2.77 -14.35 0.65
N ILE A 105 -2.17 -13.17 0.63
CA ILE A 105 -0.72 -12.96 0.43
C ILE A 105 0.12 -13.62 1.52
N ALA A 106 -0.31 -13.51 2.78
CA ALA A 106 0.35 -14.20 3.89
C ALA A 106 0.18 -15.73 3.85
N GLY A 107 -0.70 -16.25 2.98
CA GLY A 107 -1.01 -17.68 2.88
C GLY A 107 -1.78 -18.23 4.08
N VAL A 108 -2.53 -17.38 4.80
CA VAL A 108 -3.27 -17.77 6.01
C VAL A 108 -4.75 -18.00 5.73
N ALA A 109 -5.34 -18.88 6.52
CA ALA A 109 -6.78 -19.15 6.47
C ALA A 109 -7.58 -17.97 7.05
N GLY A 110 -8.85 -17.86 6.64
CA GLY A 110 -9.76 -16.85 7.15
C GLY A 110 -9.82 -16.84 8.69
N LYS A 111 -10.01 -15.66 9.27
CA LYS A 111 -10.02 -15.45 10.73
C LYS A 111 -8.65 -15.67 11.40
N THR A 112 -7.59 -15.49 10.67
CA THR A 112 -6.20 -15.52 11.15
C THR A 112 -5.54 -14.20 10.76
N SER A 113 -4.67 -13.65 11.62
CA SER A 113 -3.91 -12.45 11.28
C SER A 113 -2.89 -12.75 10.18
N ALA A 114 -2.78 -11.83 9.21
CA ALA A 114 -1.79 -11.91 8.14
C ALA A 114 -0.36 -11.65 8.65
N VAL A 115 -0.23 -10.89 9.73
CA VAL A 115 1.05 -10.31 10.21
C VAL A 115 1.47 -10.78 11.59
N THR A 116 0.54 -11.38 12.37
CA THR A 116 0.85 -11.99 13.66
C THR A 116 0.32 -13.42 13.74
N MET A 117 0.65 -14.11 14.82
CA MET A 117 0.14 -15.47 15.08
C MET A 117 -1.29 -15.48 15.64
N ALA A 118 -1.91 -14.30 15.84
CA ALA A 118 -3.24 -14.19 16.41
C ALA A 118 -4.33 -14.82 15.55
N SER A 119 -5.30 -15.43 16.21
CA SER A 119 -6.56 -15.87 15.64
C SER A 119 -7.71 -14.94 16.00
N TYR A 120 -8.87 -15.11 15.37
CA TYR A 120 -10.00 -14.20 15.55
C TYR A 120 -10.45 -14.01 17.00
N LYS A 121 -10.22 -14.99 17.88
CA LYS A 121 -10.55 -14.87 19.31
C LYS A 121 -9.66 -13.86 20.05
N GLU A 122 -8.48 -13.63 19.49
CA GLU A 122 -7.42 -12.78 20.06
C GLU A 122 -7.38 -11.38 19.42
N PHE A 123 -8.15 -11.13 18.35
CA PHE A 123 -8.13 -9.84 17.62
C PHE A 123 -8.50 -8.61 18.47
N GLY A 124 -9.09 -8.80 19.62
CA GLY A 124 -9.41 -7.71 20.54
C GLY A 124 -8.45 -7.54 21.70
N ASP A 125 -7.37 -8.27 21.73
CA ASP A 125 -6.43 -8.24 22.84
C ASP A 125 -5.69 -6.89 22.93
N PRO A 126 -5.32 -6.45 24.15
CA PRO A 126 -4.65 -5.17 24.35
C PRO A 126 -3.14 -5.22 24.10
N LEU A 127 -2.64 -6.30 23.53
CA LEU A 127 -1.23 -6.55 23.29
C LEU A 127 -0.98 -6.99 21.86
N ARG A 128 0.24 -6.76 21.37
CA ARG A 128 0.71 -7.28 20.10
C ARG A 128 1.09 -8.76 20.25
N HIS A 129 0.50 -9.59 19.43
CA HIS A 129 0.87 -11.00 19.33
C HIS A 129 2.21 -11.21 18.61
N PRO A 130 2.88 -12.35 18.80
CA PRO A 130 4.12 -12.67 18.08
C PRO A 130 3.97 -12.53 16.57
N SER A 131 4.99 -12.00 15.92
CA SER A 131 5.01 -11.81 14.45
C SER A 131 4.89 -13.14 13.70
N ARG A 132 4.18 -13.11 12.57
CA ARG A 132 4.14 -14.19 11.59
C ARG A 132 5.24 -13.95 10.55
N THR A 133 6.47 -14.29 10.94
CA THR A 133 7.62 -14.13 10.05
C THR A 133 7.59 -15.10 8.86
N ALA A 134 8.36 -14.80 7.82
CA ALA A 134 8.52 -15.70 6.68
C ALA A 134 9.03 -17.08 7.13
N GLU A 135 10.06 -17.11 7.98
CA GLU A 135 10.66 -18.34 8.50
C GLU A 135 9.63 -19.20 9.24
N LYS A 136 8.76 -18.55 10.04
CA LYS A 136 7.71 -19.27 10.77
C LYS A 136 6.71 -19.92 9.82
N THR A 137 6.26 -19.20 8.81
CA THR A 137 5.32 -19.71 7.83
C THR A 137 5.95 -20.81 6.97
N LEU A 138 7.18 -20.58 6.50
CA LEU A 138 7.91 -21.57 5.69
C LEU A 138 8.22 -22.84 6.48
N SER A 139 8.61 -22.75 7.76
CA SER A 139 8.82 -23.92 8.62
C SER A 139 7.53 -24.74 8.80
N GLN A 140 6.36 -24.10 8.87
CA GLN A 140 5.08 -24.80 8.92
C GLN A 140 4.77 -25.51 7.60
N LEU A 141 5.09 -24.92 6.46
CA LEU A 141 4.93 -25.56 5.14
C LEU A 141 5.87 -26.76 4.99
N ILE A 142 7.12 -26.66 5.42
CA ILE A 142 8.09 -27.79 5.46
C ILE A 142 7.57 -28.90 6.39
N SER A 143 6.98 -28.54 7.52
CA SER A 143 6.38 -29.54 8.42
C SER A 143 5.23 -30.30 7.79
N LEU A 144 4.40 -29.65 6.97
CA LEU A 144 3.34 -30.31 6.20
C LEU A 144 3.90 -31.30 5.18
N GLU A 145 4.93 -30.88 4.46
CA GLU A 145 5.62 -31.70 3.47
C GLU A 145 6.24 -32.94 4.13
N SER A 146 6.95 -32.77 5.24
CA SER A 146 7.57 -33.88 6.00
C SER A 146 6.55 -34.84 6.63
N GLN A 147 5.31 -34.41 6.85
CA GLN A 147 4.19 -35.24 7.26
C GLN A 147 3.53 -36.00 6.09
N GLY A 148 4.05 -35.83 4.86
CA GLY A 148 3.53 -36.46 3.65
C GLY A 148 2.26 -35.83 3.09
N ALA A 149 1.97 -34.55 3.43
CA ALA A 149 0.84 -33.83 2.86
C ALA A 149 1.11 -33.50 1.38
N ASP A 150 0.38 -34.16 0.47
CA ASP A 150 0.51 -33.91 -0.98
C ASP A 150 -0.24 -32.64 -1.39
N PRO A 151 0.45 -31.62 -1.92
CA PRO A 151 -0.20 -30.42 -2.43
C PRO A 151 -1.20 -30.66 -3.58
N LEU A 152 -1.13 -31.79 -4.27
CA LEU A 152 -2.05 -32.15 -5.35
C LEU A 152 -3.38 -32.73 -4.82
N ASP A 153 -3.38 -33.35 -3.66
CA ASP A 153 -4.61 -33.66 -2.96
C ASP A 153 -5.14 -32.42 -2.23
N LEU A 154 -5.92 -31.61 -2.96
CA LEU A 154 -6.39 -30.30 -2.49
C LEU A 154 -7.17 -30.37 -1.17
N LYS A 155 -7.97 -31.44 -0.98
CA LYS A 155 -8.80 -31.55 0.22
C LYS A 155 -7.99 -32.01 1.43
N ALA A 156 -7.17 -33.03 1.28
CA ALA A 156 -6.30 -33.51 2.36
C ALA A 156 -5.26 -32.47 2.74
N TYR A 157 -4.61 -31.82 1.74
CA TYR A 157 -3.66 -30.76 1.98
C TYR A 157 -4.29 -29.56 2.69
N GLY A 158 -5.49 -29.14 2.26
CA GLY A 158 -6.22 -28.05 2.90
C GLY A 158 -6.58 -28.35 4.36
N ALA A 159 -6.96 -29.61 4.66
CA ALA A 159 -7.23 -30.06 6.04
C ALA A 159 -5.95 -30.03 6.89
N ALA A 160 -4.86 -30.55 6.36
CA ALA A 160 -3.55 -30.54 7.05
C ALA A 160 -3.04 -29.10 7.28
N ALA A 161 -3.13 -28.22 6.27
CA ALA A 161 -2.73 -26.82 6.36
C ALA A 161 -3.50 -26.04 7.44
N MET A 162 -4.77 -26.39 7.65
CA MET A 162 -5.61 -25.78 8.71
C MET A 162 -5.11 -26.03 10.13
N THR A 163 -4.30 -27.05 10.39
CA THR A 163 -3.67 -27.28 11.71
C THR A 163 -2.75 -26.12 12.09
N TYR A 164 -2.12 -25.50 11.09
CA TYR A 164 -1.30 -24.28 11.22
C TYR A 164 -2.04 -23.00 10.87
N ARG A 165 -3.35 -23.08 10.61
CA ARG A 165 -4.18 -21.96 10.12
C ARG A 165 -3.70 -21.38 8.79
N LEU A 166 -3.10 -22.20 7.93
CA LEU A 166 -2.71 -21.84 6.57
C LEU A 166 -3.85 -22.08 5.58
N SER A 167 -3.87 -21.29 4.50
CA SER A 167 -4.93 -21.33 3.47
C SER A 167 -4.79 -22.47 2.46
N GLY A 168 -3.68 -23.23 2.52
CA GLY A 168 -3.36 -24.28 1.54
C GLY A 168 -2.50 -23.78 0.35
N VAL A 169 -1.98 -22.57 0.39
CA VAL A 169 -0.91 -22.11 -0.50
C VAL A 169 0.39 -22.78 -0.05
N HIS A 170 0.95 -23.62 -0.92
CA HIS A 170 2.17 -24.37 -0.62
C HIS A 170 3.45 -23.68 -1.09
N ARG A 171 3.34 -22.73 -2.03
CA ARG A 171 4.47 -21.98 -2.57
C ARG A 171 4.15 -20.48 -2.57
N PRO A 172 4.28 -19.78 -1.44
CA PRO A 172 4.09 -18.34 -1.40
C PRO A 172 5.08 -17.63 -2.33
N PHE A 173 4.65 -16.61 -3.07
CA PHE A 173 5.51 -15.92 -4.05
C PHE A 173 6.73 -15.25 -3.41
N TRP A 174 6.61 -14.84 -2.16
CA TRP A 174 7.67 -14.17 -1.40
C TRP A 174 8.69 -15.12 -0.76
N ARG A 175 8.50 -16.45 -0.83
CA ARG A 175 9.33 -17.47 -0.13
C ARG A 175 10.83 -17.38 -0.42
N ASP A 176 11.18 -16.95 -1.62
CA ASP A 176 12.55 -16.87 -2.17
C ASP A 176 12.95 -15.43 -2.55
N TRP A 177 12.22 -14.43 -2.05
CA TRP A 177 12.55 -13.03 -2.25
C TRP A 177 13.36 -12.53 -1.06
N PRO A 178 14.65 -12.14 -1.26
CA PRO A 178 15.50 -11.68 -0.16
C PRO A 178 14.84 -10.56 0.65
N LEU A 179 14.88 -10.69 1.98
CA LEU A 179 14.32 -9.75 2.95
C LEU A 179 12.79 -9.59 2.92
N ALA A 180 12.06 -10.36 2.11
CA ALA A 180 10.60 -10.30 2.10
C ALA A 180 10.01 -10.98 3.35
N GLN A 181 9.54 -10.16 4.30
CA GLN A 181 8.90 -10.60 5.54
C GLN A 181 7.43 -10.16 5.53
N PRO A 182 6.46 -11.09 5.47
CA PRO A 182 5.02 -10.75 5.43
C PRO A 182 4.57 -9.87 6.58
N ASP A 183 5.12 -10.06 7.77
CA ASP A 183 4.81 -9.23 8.94
C ASP A 183 5.41 -7.82 8.88
N VAL A 184 6.27 -7.54 7.89
CA VAL A 184 6.85 -6.23 7.61
C VAL A 184 6.20 -5.59 6.39
N PHE A 185 6.17 -6.28 5.23
CA PHE A 185 5.70 -5.67 4.00
C PHE A 185 4.16 -5.60 3.89
N LEU A 186 3.39 -6.38 4.66
CA LEU A 186 1.93 -6.28 4.73
C LEU A 186 1.55 -5.18 5.73
N THR A 187 1.50 -3.95 5.24
CA THR A 187 1.21 -2.79 6.07
C THR A 187 -0.30 -2.62 6.32
N PRO A 188 -0.72 -2.14 7.51
CA PRO A 188 -2.12 -1.88 7.82
C PRO A 188 -2.58 -0.55 7.18
N GLU A 189 -2.82 -0.56 5.87
CA GLU A 189 -3.09 0.64 5.09
C GLU A 189 -4.31 1.44 5.62
N PRO A 190 -4.25 2.80 5.56
CA PRO A 190 -5.22 3.65 6.24
C PRO A 190 -6.66 3.53 5.74
N LEU A 191 -6.89 3.45 4.41
CA LEU A 191 -8.22 3.56 3.83
C LEU A 191 -9.15 2.42 4.26
N HIS A 192 -8.74 1.16 4.05
CA HIS A 192 -9.57 0.00 4.33
C HIS A 192 -9.48 -0.47 5.79
N HIS A 193 -8.35 -0.24 6.47
CA HIS A 193 -8.19 -0.65 7.86
C HIS A 193 -8.75 0.40 8.82
N TRP A 194 -8.38 1.68 8.70
CA TRP A 194 -8.71 2.70 9.71
C TRP A 194 -9.99 3.46 9.40
N HIS A 195 -10.12 4.05 8.20
CA HIS A 195 -11.30 4.84 7.85
C HIS A 195 -12.53 3.96 7.73
N LYS A 196 -12.40 2.78 7.14
CA LYS A 196 -13.50 1.83 7.07
C LYS A 196 -13.89 1.29 8.46
N GLN A 197 -12.91 1.02 9.33
CA GLN A 197 -13.18 0.59 10.70
C GLN A 197 -13.88 1.70 11.49
N PHE A 198 -13.46 2.94 11.33
CA PHE A 198 -14.13 4.09 11.94
C PHE A 198 -15.62 4.14 11.61
N TRP A 199 -15.98 4.01 10.35
CA TRP A 199 -17.37 4.00 9.94
C TRP A 199 -18.12 2.75 10.41
N ASP A 200 -17.54 1.58 10.19
CA ASP A 200 -18.20 0.29 10.48
C ASP A 200 -18.38 0.03 11.97
N HIS A 201 -17.58 0.68 12.82
CA HIS A 201 -17.60 0.45 14.26
C HIS A 201 -17.83 1.72 15.07
N ASP A 202 -16.91 2.68 15.05
CA ASP A 202 -16.93 3.81 15.99
C ASP A 202 -18.19 4.67 15.80
N VAL A 203 -18.50 5.06 14.57
CA VAL A 203 -19.71 5.83 14.27
C VAL A 203 -20.97 5.04 14.62
N LYS A 204 -21.00 3.75 14.29
CA LYS A 204 -22.15 2.88 14.61
C LYS A 204 -22.31 2.66 16.10
N TRP A 205 -21.23 2.62 16.88
CA TRP A 205 -21.32 2.58 18.34
C TRP A 205 -21.94 3.88 18.87
N CYS A 206 -21.52 5.03 18.35
CA CYS A 206 -22.09 6.33 18.73
C CYS A 206 -23.58 6.42 18.38
N ILE A 207 -23.96 6.03 17.15
CA ILE A 207 -25.38 6.02 16.72
C ILE A 207 -26.23 5.14 17.66
N ARG A 208 -25.71 4.00 18.08
CA ARG A 208 -26.47 3.07 18.94
C ARG A 208 -26.51 3.49 20.41
N ALA A 209 -25.47 4.14 20.91
CA ALA A 209 -25.41 4.58 22.30
C ALA A 209 -26.20 5.88 22.56
N ILE A 210 -26.21 6.78 21.58
CA ILE A 210 -26.78 8.12 21.71
C ILE A 210 -28.18 8.17 21.09
N GLY A 211 -28.40 7.40 20.04
CA GLY A 211 -29.59 7.45 19.19
C GLY A 211 -29.34 8.22 17.88
N GLY A 212 -29.88 7.69 16.77
CA GLY A 212 -29.67 8.27 15.45
C GLY A 212 -30.21 9.69 15.33
N ALA A 213 -31.42 9.94 15.81
CA ALA A 213 -32.06 11.25 15.71
C ALA A 213 -31.27 12.35 16.45
N GLU A 214 -30.79 12.06 17.67
CA GLU A 214 -29.98 13.01 18.44
C GLU A 214 -28.64 13.28 17.74
N LEU A 215 -27.99 12.25 17.21
CA LEU A 215 -26.73 12.40 16.50
C LEU A 215 -26.91 13.19 15.21
N ASP A 216 -27.97 12.91 14.43
CA ASP A 216 -28.30 13.62 13.20
C ASP A 216 -28.60 15.11 13.48
N PHE A 217 -29.38 15.41 14.51
CA PHE A 217 -29.61 16.78 14.94
C PHE A 217 -28.32 17.51 15.26
N ARG A 218 -27.43 16.90 16.04
CA ARG A 218 -26.13 17.51 16.41
C ARG A 218 -25.22 17.75 15.21
N PHE A 219 -25.22 16.87 14.22
CA PHE A 219 -24.49 17.08 12.97
C PHE A 219 -25.10 18.15 12.10
N SER A 220 -26.45 18.26 12.07
CA SER A 220 -27.15 19.23 11.23
C SER A 220 -26.94 20.68 11.65
N ILE A 221 -26.71 20.93 12.94
CA ILE A 221 -26.49 22.29 13.49
C ILE A 221 -25.04 22.76 13.41
N LEU A 222 -24.12 21.91 12.92
CA LEU A 222 -22.71 22.32 12.72
C LEU A 222 -22.63 23.41 11.63
N HIS A 223 -21.86 24.45 11.93
CA HIS A 223 -21.62 25.50 10.94
C HIS A 223 -20.91 24.94 9.70
N PRO A 224 -21.36 25.33 8.49
CA PRO A 224 -20.68 25.02 7.26
C PRO A 224 -19.25 25.55 7.29
N ALA A 225 -18.29 24.70 6.94
CA ALA A 225 -16.90 25.09 6.77
C ALA A 225 -16.47 24.88 5.32
N THR A 226 -15.85 25.90 4.71
CA THR A 226 -15.35 25.82 3.34
C THR A 226 -14.42 24.63 3.15
N GLY A 227 -14.66 23.84 2.12
CA GLY A 227 -13.87 22.65 1.81
C GLY A 227 -14.24 21.38 2.55
N TYR A 228 -15.24 21.43 3.47
CA TYR A 228 -15.75 20.25 4.19
C TYR A 228 -17.20 19.99 3.84
N ARG A 229 -17.59 18.71 3.87
CA ARG A 229 -18.98 18.32 3.65
C ARG A 229 -19.82 18.72 4.87
N GLN A 230 -20.95 19.38 4.60
CA GLN A 230 -22.00 19.58 5.60
C GLN A 230 -22.94 18.38 5.60
N PHE A 231 -23.36 17.95 6.78
CA PHE A 231 -24.29 16.84 6.99
C PHE A 231 -25.62 17.40 7.52
N ALA A 232 -26.31 18.20 6.69
CA ALA A 232 -27.58 18.87 7.05
C ALA A 232 -28.68 17.86 7.47
N GLU A 233 -28.67 16.67 6.88
CA GLU A 233 -29.63 15.59 7.23
C GLU A 233 -29.03 14.57 8.21
N GLY A 234 -27.89 14.89 8.83
CA GLY A 234 -27.21 14.00 9.74
C GLY A 234 -26.39 12.88 9.05
N ILE A 235 -26.00 11.87 9.83
CA ILE A 235 -25.10 10.80 9.37
C ILE A 235 -25.66 9.40 9.62
N ALA A 236 -26.71 9.23 10.42
CA ALA A 236 -27.18 7.91 10.88
C ALA A 236 -27.68 7.02 9.73
N ASN A 237 -28.27 7.64 8.70
CA ASN A 237 -28.88 6.97 7.55
C ASN A 237 -27.97 6.84 6.31
N LEU A 238 -26.72 7.30 6.38
CA LEU A 238 -25.77 7.19 5.28
C LEU A 238 -25.48 5.72 4.95
N LYS A 239 -25.71 5.31 3.71
CA LYS A 239 -25.52 3.92 3.25
C LYS A 239 -24.14 3.69 2.67
N GLN A 240 -23.67 4.61 1.84
CA GLN A 240 -22.34 4.57 1.26
C GLN A 240 -21.61 5.84 1.66
N VAL A 241 -20.43 5.68 2.26
CA VAL A 241 -19.62 6.77 2.77
C VAL A 241 -18.23 6.65 2.17
N THR A 242 -17.80 7.73 1.51
CA THR A 242 -16.48 7.80 0.88
C THR A 242 -15.37 8.03 1.91
N GLY A 243 -14.12 7.74 1.56
CA GLY A 243 -12.98 8.01 2.43
C GLY A 243 -12.88 9.48 2.86
N ARG A 244 -13.28 10.43 1.99
CA ARG A 244 -13.32 11.86 2.33
C ARG A 244 -14.39 12.14 3.39
N GLU A 245 -15.59 11.61 3.22
CA GLU A 245 -16.68 11.77 4.18
C GLU A 245 -16.34 11.14 5.54
N HIS A 246 -15.66 9.98 5.54
CA HIS A 246 -15.15 9.40 6.79
C HIS A 246 -14.24 10.39 7.54
N ARG A 247 -13.34 11.07 6.84
CA ARG A 247 -12.45 12.08 7.44
C ARG A 247 -13.20 13.30 7.93
N ASP A 248 -14.20 13.75 7.18
CA ASP A 248 -15.01 14.90 7.58
C ASP A 248 -15.86 14.60 8.82
N ILE A 249 -16.51 13.44 8.90
CA ILE A 249 -17.25 12.99 10.08
C ILE A 249 -16.29 12.83 11.28
N GLN A 250 -15.12 12.25 11.08
CA GLN A 250 -14.13 12.02 12.11
C GLN A 250 -13.73 13.32 12.83
N ARG A 251 -13.62 14.44 12.12
CA ARG A 251 -13.23 15.75 12.67
C ARG A 251 -14.19 16.26 13.74
N TYR A 252 -15.47 16.04 13.53
CA TYR A 252 -16.50 16.59 14.40
C TYR A 252 -17.02 15.60 15.43
N LEU A 253 -16.81 14.30 15.22
CA LEU A 253 -17.47 13.25 16.00
C LEU A 253 -17.33 13.46 17.51
N ILE A 254 -16.12 13.70 18.03
CA ILE A 254 -15.89 13.83 19.47
C ILE A 254 -16.61 15.03 20.05
N SER A 255 -16.57 16.19 19.37
CA SER A 255 -17.26 17.40 19.82
C SER A 255 -18.78 17.21 19.81
N VAL A 256 -19.30 16.56 18.76
CA VAL A 256 -20.73 16.29 18.60
C VAL A 256 -21.27 15.34 19.67
N ILE A 257 -20.52 14.29 20.03
CA ILE A 257 -20.97 13.31 21.03
C ILE A 257 -20.71 13.74 22.48
N ALA A 258 -19.86 14.74 22.70
CA ALA A 258 -19.60 15.25 24.04
C ALA A 258 -20.91 15.70 24.71
N GLY A 259 -21.12 15.27 25.95
CA GLY A 259 -22.34 15.56 26.71
C GLY A 259 -23.59 14.73 26.34
N ALA A 260 -23.55 13.93 25.26
CA ALA A 260 -24.61 13.01 24.88
C ALA A 260 -24.24 11.53 25.12
N THR A 261 -23.01 11.25 25.49
CA THR A 261 -22.53 9.88 25.72
C THR A 261 -23.09 9.30 27.03
N PRO A 262 -23.33 7.97 27.08
CA PRO A 262 -23.90 7.34 28.30
C PRO A 262 -23.00 7.43 29.53
N ASN A 263 -21.68 7.53 29.31
CA ASN A 263 -20.71 7.70 30.41
C ASN A 263 -19.35 8.20 29.85
N ARG A 264 -18.51 8.70 30.79
CA ARG A 264 -17.19 9.24 30.48
C ARG A 264 -16.25 8.20 29.80
N SER A 265 -16.27 6.93 30.24
CA SER A 265 -15.42 5.88 29.71
C SER A 265 -15.75 5.57 28.24
N PHE A 266 -17.02 5.67 27.84
CA PHE A 266 -17.44 5.54 26.44
C PHE A 266 -16.79 6.64 25.58
N LEU A 267 -16.88 7.89 26.04
CA LEU A 267 -16.27 9.03 25.33
C LEU A 267 -14.75 8.88 25.23
N ILE A 268 -14.09 8.47 26.32
CA ILE A 268 -12.64 8.23 26.32
C ILE A 268 -12.26 7.13 25.32
N ALA A 269 -13.00 6.02 25.27
CA ALA A 269 -12.71 4.94 24.34
C ALA A 269 -12.80 5.41 22.87
N VAL A 270 -13.87 6.12 22.49
CA VAL A 270 -14.03 6.63 21.13
C VAL A 270 -12.96 7.68 20.83
N ARG A 271 -12.69 8.61 21.74
CA ARG A 271 -11.65 9.62 21.58
C ARG A 271 -10.26 9.01 21.40
N ALA A 272 -9.92 8.00 22.16
CA ALA A 272 -8.62 7.34 22.07
C ALA A 272 -8.38 6.76 20.68
N LEU A 273 -9.40 6.19 20.03
CA LEU A 273 -9.28 5.76 18.61
C LEU A 273 -9.17 6.93 17.64
N MET A 274 -9.78 8.09 17.94
CA MET A 274 -9.57 9.29 17.11
C MET A 274 -8.15 9.81 17.26
N ASP A 275 -7.64 9.93 18.49
CA ASP A 275 -6.28 10.37 18.76
C ASP A 275 -5.25 9.44 18.11
N PHE A 276 -5.46 8.11 18.18
CA PHE A 276 -4.68 7.11 17.43
C PHE A 276 -4.64 7.42 15.93
N ARG A 277 -5.80 7.60 15.28
CA ARG A 277 -5.88 7.84 13.84
C ARG A 277 -5.24 9.16 13.43
N TYR A 278 -5.46 10.23 14.19
CA TYR A 278 -4.86 11.53 13.89
C TYR A 278 -3.35 11.50 14.01
N ALA A 279 -2.82 10.89 15.08
CA ALA A 279 -1.39 10.75 15.26
C ALA A 279 -0.75 9.90 14.13
N ALA A 280 -1.42 8.79 13.75
CA ALA A 280 -0.92 7.89 12.72
C ALA A 280 -1.02 8.46 11.27
N GLN A 281 -1.83 9.49 11.03
CA GLN A 281 -1.96 10.15 9.72
C GLN A 281 -1.02 11.36 9.54
N ALA A 282 -0.21 11.68 10.53
CA ALA A 282 0.73 12.80 10.43
C ALA A 282 1.75 12.56 9.29
N PRO A 283 2.10 13.59 8.50
CA PRO A 283 3.06 13.47 7.40
C PRO A 283 4.49 13.26 7.88
N ARG A 284 4.76 13.52 9.14
CA ARG A 284 6.03 13.27 9.82
C ARG A 284 5.72 12.68 11.19
N ILE A 285 6.34 11.56 11.49
CA ILE A 285 6.11 10.80 12.73
C ILE A 285 7.47 10.46 13.31
N SER A 286 7.73 10.92 14.53
CA SER A 286 8.91 10.57 15.32
C SER A 286 8.64 9.33 16.19
N ASP A 287 9.68 8.76 16.81
CA ASP A 287 9.50 7.67 17.80
C ASP A 287 8.63 8.09 18.98
N ARG A 288 8.70 9.36 19.39
CA ARG A 288 7.80 9.91 20.42
C ARG A 288 6.33 9.88 19.96
N ASP A 289 6.09 10.13 18.69
CA ASP A 289 4.72 10.08 18.14
C ASP A 289 4.25 8.63 17.97
N CYS A 290 5.14 7.69 17.63
CA CYS A 290 4.85 6.26 17.69
C CYS A 290 4.41 5.84 19.10
N ALA A 291 5.11 6.30 20.15
CA ALA A 291 4.71 6.04 21.52
C ALA A 291 3.33 6.61 21.87
N LYS A 292 2.96 7.80 21.34
CA LYS A 292 1.61 8.37 21.53
C LYS A 292 0.55 7.53 20.81
N ILE A 293 0.84 7.01 19.61
CA ILE A 293 -0.05 6.10 18.87
C ILE A 293 -0.32 4.85 19.72
N GLU A 294 0.73 4.22 20.25
CA GLU A 294 0.65 3.04 21.12
C GLU A 294 -0.14 3.35 22.41
N GLN A 295 0.12 4.51 23.04
CA GLN A 295 -0.59 4.96 24.24
C GLN A 295 -2.08 5.19 23.97
N SER A 296 -2.44 5.80 22.84
CA SER A 296 -3.84 6.02 22.45
C SER A 296 -4.57 4.69 22.28
N LEU A 297 -3.92 3.71 21.64
CA LEU A 297 -4.50 2.38 21.48
C LEU A 297 -4.64 1.65 22.83
N SER A 298 -3.66 1.76 23.72
CA SER A 298 -3.74 1.24 25.10
C SER A 298 -4.91 1.85 25.86
N LEU A 299 -5.10 3.18 25.78
CA LEU A 299 -6.21 3.88 26.42
C LEU A 299 -7.57 3.39 25.90
N PHE A 300 -7.69 3.14 24.59
CA PHE A 300 -8.88 2.51 24.03
C PHE A 300 -9.14 1.16 24.68
N HIS A 301 -8.14 0.30 24.77
CA HIS A 301 -8.29 -1.03 25.34
C HIS A 301 -8.68 -1.01 26.83
N GLN A 302 -8.23 -0.02 27.59
CA GLN A 302 -8.63 0.17 29.00
C GLN A 302 -10.10 0.56 29.16
N HIS A 303 -10.67 1.28 28.19
CA HIS A 303 -12.02 1.82 28.28
C HIS A 303 -13.05 1.18 27.33
N LYS A 304 -12.63 0.33 26.39
CA LYS A 304 -13.48 -0.23 25.32
C LYS A 304 -14.74 -0.94 25.84
N ASP A 305 -14.69 -1.59 26.99
CA ASP A 305 -15.81 -2.36 27.52
C ASP A 305 -17.00 -1.47 27.91
N ALA A 306 -16.79 -0.16 28.09
CA ALA A 306 -17.87 0.80 28.22
C ALA A 306 -18.82 0.82 27.01
N ILE A 307 -18.31 0.51 25.81
CA ILE A 307 -19.08 0.41 24.56
C ILE A 307 -20.02 -0.80 24.61
N ILE A 308 -19.52 -1.94 25.13
CA ILE A 308 -20.35 -3.14 25.35
C ILE A 308 -21.40 -2.87 26.42
N LYS A 309 -21.00 -2.29 27.56
CA LYS A 309 -21.91 -1.92 28.67
C LYS A 309 -23.00 -0.96 28.24
N ALA A 310 -22.71 -0.03 27.32
CA ALA A 310 -23.69 0.86 26.72
C ALA A 310 -24.62 0.16 25.69
N GLY A 311 -24.47 -1.16 25.47
CA GLY A 311 -25.25 -1.91 24.50
C GLY A 311 -24.99 -1.50 23.04
N ALA A 312 -23.90 -0.76 22.78
CA ALA A 312 -23.60 -0.20 21.48
C ALA A 312 -22.94 -1.21 20.50
N ARG A 313 -22.29 -2.25 21.05
CA ARG A 313 -21.68 -3.29 20.23
C ARG A 313 -22.71 -4.36 19.85
N ARG A 314 -23.19 -4.28 18.60
CA ARG A 314 -24.24 -5.16 18.08
C ARG A 314 -23.87 -5.72 16.71
N GLY A 315 -24.31 -6.95 16.45
CA GLY A 315 -24.14 -7.66 15.18
C GLY A 315 -25.36 -7.55 14.25
N LYS A 316 -25.42 -8.49 13.30
CA LYS A 316 -26.60 -8.66 12.42
C LYS A 316 -27.85 -8.87 13.25
N LYS A 317 -28.98 -8.37 12.75
CA LYS A 317 -30.29 -8.42 13.44
C LYS A 317 -30.26 -7.79 14.85
N ASN A 318 -29.39 -6.80 15.05
CA ASN A 318 -29.29 -6.03 16.29
C ASN A 318 -28.97 -6.86 17.56
N LYS A 319 -28.40 -8.05 17.40
CA LYS A 319 -28.02 -8.92 18.54
C LYS A 319 -26.80 -8.34 19.27
N PRO A 320 -26.80 -8.31 20.62
CA PRO A 320 -25.63 -7.88 21.40
C PRO A 320 -24.41 -8.76 21.12
N ILE A 321 -23.23 -8.16 21.09
CA ILE A 321 -21.94 -8.84 20.98
C ILE A 321 -21.12 -8.46 22.21
N THR A 322 -20.60 -9.47 22.90
CA THR A 322 -19.85 -9.32 24.17
C THR A 322 -18.35 -9.53 24.02
N ASN A 323 -17.86 -9.63 22.78
CA ASN A 323 -16.44 -9.84 22.49
C ASN A 323 -15.89 -8.77 21.53
N TRP A 324 -14.57 -8.73 21.40
CA TRP A 324 -13.84 -7.79 20.55
C TRP A 324 -13.17 -8.45 19.34
N HIS A 325 -13.77 -9.51 18.80
CA HIS A 325 -13.22 -10.23 17.64
C HIS A 325 -13.33 -9.39 16.34
N ILE A 326 -12.58 -8.30 16.28
CA ILE A 326 -12.51 -7.37 15.16
C ILE A 326 -11.11 -7.44 14.54
N PRO A 327 -10.95 -7.97 13.31
CA PRO A 327 -9.63 -8.11 12.67
C PRO A 327 -8.82 -6.82 12.63
N LYS A 328 -9.51 -5.69 12.45
CA LYS A 328 -8.86 -4.38 12.34
C LYS A 328 -8.30 -3.87 13.67
N LEU A 329 -8.78 -4.35 14.81
CA LEU A 329 -8.15 -4.04 16.11
C LEU A 329 -6.79 -4.72 16.25
N GLU A 330 -6.67 -5.94 15.73
CA GLU A 330 -5.38 -6.62 15.63
C GLU A 330 -4.40 -5.84 14.73
N SER A 331 -4.87 -5.38 13.56
CA SER A 331 -4.02 -4.60 12.64
C SER A 331 -3.56 -3.26 13.24
N PHE A 332 -4.27 -2.70 14.20
CA PHE A 332 -3.84 -1.46 14.88
C PHE A 332 -2.59 -1.67 15.73
N GLN A 333 -2.40 -2.87 16.28
CA GLN A 333 -1.22 -3.21 17.09
C GLN A 333 0.10 -3.17 16.31
N ILE A 334 0.03 -3.25 14.97
CA ILE A 334 1.23 -3.23 14.11
C ILE A 334 1.48 -1.88 13.45
N VAL A 335 0.62 -0.87 13.65
CA VAL A 335 0.76 0.45 12.99
C VAL A 335 2.08 1.13 13.37
N ALA A 336 2.38 1.24 14.66
CA ALA A 336 3.63 1.86 15.10
C ALA A 336 4.88 1.06 14.65
N PRO A 337 4.93 -0.28 14.76
CA PRO A 337 5.99 -1.07 14.13
C PRO A 337 6.12 -0.86 12.63
N SER A 338 5.02 -0.82 11.88
CA SER A 338 5.05 -0.58 10.43
C SER A 338 5.59 0.81 10.09
N ILE A 339 5.28 1.83 10.90
CA ILE A 339 5.84 3.18 10.73
C ILE A 339 7.37 3.15 10.89
N ARG A 340 7.89 2.44 11.90
CA ARG A 340 9.34 2.31 12.11
C ARG A 340 10.03 1.54 10.98
N ASN A 341 9.36 0.56 10.39
CA ASN A 341 9.93 -0.28 9.33
C ASN A 341 9.78 0.32 7.93
N CYS A 342 8.61 0.89 7.61
CA CYS A 342 8.21 1.28 6.25
C CYS A 342 7.93 2.78 6.11
N GLY A 343 8.11 3.58 7.17
CA GLY A 343 7.80 5.00 7.17
C GLY A 343 6.32 5.33 7.41
N VAL A 344 5.96 6.59 7.21
CA VAL A 344 4.61 7.11 7.53
C VAL A 344 3.51 6.45 6.69
N PRO A 345 2.32 6.21 7.28
CA PRO A 345 1.24 5.47 6.62
C PRO A 345 0.73 6.06 5.30
N ILE A 346 0.87 7.35 5.10
CA ILE A 346 0.50 7.98 3.82
C ILE A 346 1.30 7.40 2.64
N GLN A 347 2.51 6.89 2.87
CA GLN A 347 3.35 6.29 1.82
C GLN A 347 2.80 4.96 1.31
N TRP A 348 2.00 4.28 2.11
CA TRP A 348 1.42 2.98 1.80
C TRP A 348 -0.12 2.97 1.96
N SER A 349 -0.76 4.14 1.75
CA SER A 349 -2.23 4.27 1.67
C SER A 349 -2.76 3.78 0.33
N ALA A 350 -3.90 3.09 0.37
CA ALA A 350 -4.63 2.67 -0.82
C ALA A 350 -5.31 3.84 -1.57
N ASP A 351 -5.40 5.04 -0.99
CA ASP A 351 -6.03 6.21 -1.63
C ASP A 351 -5.47 6.49 -3.03
N VAL A 352 -4.14 6.35 -3.22
CA VAL A 352 -3.49 6.64 -4.51
C VAL A 352 -3.62 5.49 -5.49
N THR A 353 -3.50 4.25 -5.00
CA THR A 353 -3.68 3.07 -5.85
C THR A 353 -5.12 2.93 -6.33
N GLU A 354 -6.13 3.26 -5.49
CA GLU A 354 -7.52 3.32 -5.95
C GLU A 354 -7.72 4.41 -7.02
N ARG A 355 -7.04 5.54 -6.90
CA ARG A 355 -7.07 6.57 -7.93
C ARG A 355 -6.34 6.13 -9.20
N ALA A 356 -5.21 5.43 -9.06
CA ALA A 356 -4.51 4.86 -10.21
C ALA A 356 -5.37 3.83 -10.98
N HIS A 357 -6.30 3.14 -10.32
CA HIS A 357 -7.31 2.33 -11.01
C HIS A 357 -8.14 3.13 -12.01
N ILE A 358 -8.34 4.43 -11.79
CA ILE A 358 -9.10 5.27 -12.73
C ILE A 358 -8.26 5.53 -13.97
N SER A 359 -7.00 5.99 -13.80
CA SER A 359 -6.10 6.30 -14.92
C SER A 359 -5.62 5.05 -15.66
N GLU A 360 -5.22 4.02 -14.92
CA GLU A 360 -4.58 2.85 -15.52
C GLU A 360 -5.56 1.78 -16.02
N ILE A 361 -6.81 1.79 -15.55
CA ILE A 361 -7.80 0.76 -15.90
C ILE A 361 -9.08 1.34 -16.47
N LYS A 362 -9.78 2.23 -15.72
CA LYS A 362 -11.12 2.67 -16.12
C LYS A 362 -11.10 3.51 -17.39
N HIS A 363 -10.24 4.52 -17.46
CA HIS A 363 -10.12 5.37 -18.66
C HIS A 363 -9.68 4.54 -19.88
N PRO A 364 -8.59 3.76 -19.84
CA PRO A 364 -8.21 2.90 -20.96
C PRO A 364 -9.30 1.91 -21.38
N SER A 365 -10.06 1.36 -20.41
CA SER A 365 -11.14 0.41 -20.71
C SER A 365 -12.27 1.01 -21.53
N HIS A 366 -12.55 2.31 -21.39
CA HIS A 366 -13.53 3.02 -22.22
C HIS A 366 -13.13 3.14 -23.70
N SER A 367 -11.82 3.09 -23.97
CA SER A 367 -11.25 3.13 -25.33
C SER A 367 -11.18 1.75 -25.99
N THR A 368 -11.68 0.71 -25.35
CA THR A 368 -11.69 -0.66 -25.87
C THR A 368 -13.01 -0.99 -26.57
N ASN A 369 -12.97 -1.94 -27.49
CA ASN A 369 -14.19 -2.51 -28.11
C ASN A 369 -14.85 -3.61 -27.25
N ASN A 370 -14.44 -3.77 -26.02
CA ASN A 370 -14.91 -4.73 -25.03
C ASN A 370 -14.59 -6.22 -25.30
N GLN A 371 -13.84 -6.53 -26.37
CA GLN A 371 -13.35 -7.89 -26.64
C GLN A 371 -11.88 -7.97 -26.26
N LYS A 372 -11.49 -8.96 -25.45
CA LYS A 372 -10.11 -9.12 -24.94
C LYS A 372 -9.53 -7.76 -24.49
N TYR A 373 -10.33 -7.08 -23.67
CA TYR A 373 -10.10 -5.68 -23.28
C TYR A 373 -8.79 -5.49 -22.50
N GLU A 374 -8.29 -6.51 -21.82
CA GLU A 374 -7.04 -6.48 -21.09
C GLU A 374 -5.85 -6.13 -21.99
N ALA A 375 -5.73 -6.82 -23.13
CA ALA A 375 -4.69 -6.54 -24.10
C ALA A 375 -4.85 -5.14 -24.74
N GLN A 376 -6.07 -4.64 -24.86
CA GLN A 376 -6.32 -3.31 -25.38
C GLN A 376 -5.97 -2.22 -24.36
N ILE A 377 -6.25 -2.45 -23.08
CA ILE A 377 -5.83 -1.56 -21.98
C ILE A 377 -4.31 -1.42 -21.99
N VAL A 378 -3.57 -2.53 -22.02
CA VAL A 378 -2.11 -2.51 -22.03
C VAL A 378 -1.56 -1.75 -23.24
N ARG A 379 -2.13 -1.97 -24.43
CA ARG A 379 -1.73 -1.23 -25.64
C ARG A 379 -2.04 0.27 -25.56
N HIS A 380 -3.15 0.64 -24.94
CA HIS A 380 -3.51 2.04 -24.73
C HIS A 380 -2.48 2.73 -23.84
N LEU A 381 -2.15 2.13 -22.70
CA LEU A 381 -1.16 2.66 -21.76
C LEU A 381 0.24 2.74 -22.38
N ASP A 382 0.65 1.73 -23.16
CA ASP A 382 1.92 1.75 -23.90
C ASP A 382 2.01 2.92 -24.89
N ARG A 383 0.91 3.24 -25.57
CA ARG A 383 0.84 4.41 -26.46
C ARG A 383 0.92 5.73 -25.70
N GLU A 384 0.16 5.85 -24.62
CA GLU A 384 0.20 7.06 -23.78
C GLU A 384 1.61 7.31 -23.21
N GLU A 385 2.28 6.26 -22.75
CA GLU A 385 3.65 6.35 -22.27
C GLU A 385 4.61 6.83 -23.36
N LYS A 386 4.50 6.26 -24.57
CA LYS A 386 5.29 6.71 -25.73
C LYS A 386 5.02 8.15 -26.13
N CYS A 387 3.76 8.59 -26.07
CA CYS A 387 3.41 9.99 -26.31
C CYS A 387 4.05 10.91 -25.25
N ARG A 388 3.97 10.57 -23.97
CA ARG A 388 4.61 11.36 -22.89
C ARG A 388 6.13 11.43 -23.05
N GLN A 389 6.77 10.32 -23.42
CA GLN A 389 8.22 10.29 -23.68
C GLN A 389 8.58 11.16 -24.87
N PHE A 390 7.77 11.13 -25.93
CA PHE A 390 7.94 11.98 -27.09
C PHE A 390 7.76 13.47 -26.75
N ASP A 391 6.70 13.82 -26.03
CA ASP A 391 6.42 15.18 -25.59
C ASP A 391 7.57 15.72 -24.72
N LEU A 392 8.06 14.90 -23.79
CA LEU A 392 9.20 15.27 -22.95
C LEU A 392 10.46 15.51 -23.81
N ALA A 393 10.79 14.59 -24.71
CA ALA A 393 11.96 14.71 -25.57
C ALA A 393 11.87 15.93 -26.50
N THR A 394 10.67 16.23 -27.02
CA THR A 394 10.42 17.39 -27.87
C THR A 394 10.52 18.69 -27.06
N SER A 395 9.94 18.73 -25.87
CA SER A 395 10.03 19.89 -24.98
C SER A 395 11.47 20.19 -24.57
N LEU A 396 12.27 19.16 -24.30
CA LEU A 396 13.69 19.31 -23.99
C LEU A 396 14.51 19.80 -25.20
N ARG A 397 14.11 19.43 -26.41
CA ARG A 397 14.76 19.90 -27.64
C ARG A 397 14.42 21.37 -27.93
N ASP A 398 13.16 21.75 -27.77
CA ASP A 398 12.64 23.05 -28.20
C ASP A 398 12.79 24.13 -27.10
N SER A 399 13.15 23.73 -25.87
CA SER A 399 13.34 24.69 -24.79
C SER A 399 14.71 25.38 -24.90
N ASP A 400 14.72 26.69 -25.06
CA ASP A 400 15.90 27.54 -24.80
C ASP A 400 16.41 27.40 -23.35
N ASP A 401 15.65 26.73 -22.48
CA ASP A 401 16.01 26.28 -21.14
C ASP A 401 17.06 25.17 -21.11
N GLN A 402 17.53 24.66 -22.26
CA GLN A 402 18.76 23.83 -22.27
C GLN A 402 19.90 24.55 -21.55
N HIS A 403 19.96 25.88 -21.67
CA HIS A 403 20.96 26.68 -20.96
C HIS A 403 20.71 26.72 -19.45
N ALA A 404 19.49 26.83 -18.99
CA ALA A 404 19.15 26.83 -17.57
C ALA A 404 19.34 25.44 -16.93
N ALA A 405 18.99 24.37 -17.63
CA ALA A 405 19.23 23.00 -17.15
C ALA A 405 20.72 22.63 -17.16
N MET A 406 21.49 23.11 -18.17
CA MET A 406 22.94 22.94 -18.20
C MET A 406 23.63 23.82 -17.15
N GLN A 407 23.22 25.07 -16.94
CA GLN A 407 23.74 25.92 -15.87
C GLN A 407 23.44 25.39 -14.48
N LEU A 408 22.26 24.81 -14.26
CA LEU A 408 21.94 24.08 -13.01
C LEU A 408 22.85 22.86 -12.81
N LEU A 409 23.15 22.14 -13.87
CA LEU A 409 24.05 20.97 -13.83
C LEU A 409 25.51 21.39 -13.67
N GLU A 410 25.96 22.44 -14.35
CA GLU A 410 27.29 23.02 -14.21
C GLU A 410 27.47 23.59 -12.79
N GLY A 411 26.49 24.33 -12.27
CA GLY A 411 26.51 24.81 -10.88
C GLY A 411 26.53 23.69 -9.83
N ILE A 412 25.92 22.54 -10.13
CA ILE A 412 26.00 21.35 -9.27
C ILE A 412 27.39 20.69 -9.35
N ILE A 413 27.99 20.67 -10.55
CA ILE A 413 29.35 20.13 -10.78
C ILE A 413 30.39 21.03 -10.12
N GLU A 414 30.32 22.34 -10.31
CA GLU A 414 31.23 23.31 -9.67
C GLU A 414 31.13 23.30 -8.14
N ALA A 415 29.91 23.14 -7.59
CA ALA A 415 29.70 23.00 -6.15
C ALA A 415 30.26 21.65 -5.61
N GLN A 416 30.43 20.65 -6.48
CA GLN A 416 31.08 19.38 -6.12
C GLN A 416 32.61 19.48 -6.11
N ASP A 417 33.19 20.23 -7.05
CA ASP A 417 34.64 20.42 -7.14
C ASP A 417 35.16 21.37 -6.05
N GLN A 418 34.40 22.40 -5.67
CA GLN A 418 34.79 23.32 -4.59
C GLN A 418 34.71 22.71 -3.18
N ASN A 419 33.94 21.63 -2.98
CA ASN A 419 33.86 20.92 -1.70
C ASN A 419 34.89 19.77 -1.58
N GLY A 420 35.82 19.63 -2.52
CA GLY A 420 36.86 18.59 -2.55
C GLY A 420 38.12 18.92 -1.73
N VAL A 421 38.23 20.11 -1.13
CA VAL A 421 39.39 20.52 -0.35
C VAL A 421 38.94 21.27 0.91
N SER A 422 38.76 20.56 2.02
CA SER A 422 39.11 21.03 3.36
C SER A 422 38.79 19.95 4.38
N ASP A 423 39.86 19.65 5.10
CA ASP A 423 39.96 18.80 6.27
C ASP A 423 39.25 19.39 7.49
N ASP A 424 38.82 18.51 8.37
CA ASP A 424 38.47 18.69 9.78
C ASP A 424 37.88 20.00 10.30
N SER A 425 36.57 19.93 10.67
CA SER A 425 36.11 20.36 12.01
C SER A 425 34.61 20.02 12.21
N ASP A 426 34.33 19.45 13.37
CA ASP A 426 32.99 19.16 13.90
C ASP A 426 32.14 20.42 14.01
N HIS A 427 30.94 20.38 13.44
CA HIS A 427 29.76 21.05 14.02
C HIS A 427 28.45 20.45 13.48
N GLU A 428 27.57 20.11 14.41
CA GLU A 428 26.19 19.68 14.20
C GLU A 428 25.37 20.76 13.48
N GLY A 429 24.75 20.39 12.38
CA GLY A 429 23.79 21.23 11.67
C GLY A 429 23.14 20.43 10.54
N GLY A 430 21.90 19.94 10.78
CA GLY A 430 21.19 19.10 9.84
C GLY A 430 20.94 19.81 8.53
N SER A 431 21.38 19.20 7.44
CA SER A 431 20.96 19.55 6.09
C SER A 431 21.45 18.51 5.08
N THR A 432 20.78 18.44 3.99
CA THR A 432 20.90 17.74 2.72
C THR A 432 22.26 17.19 2.24
N ASN A 433 23.36 17.48 2.93
CA ASN A 433 24.73 17.06 2.59
C ASN A 433 25.10 15.62 2.99
N SER A 434 24.26 14.91 3.77
CA SER A 434 24.56 13.54 4.21
C SER A 434 24.47 12.48 3.10
N ILE A 435 23.78 12.78 2.00
CA ILE A 435 23.64 11.87 0.87
C ILE A 435 24.91 11.83 0.00
N LYS A 436 25.63 12.94 -0.08
CA LYS A 436 26.85 13.06 -0.92
C LYS A 436 28.07 12.25 -0.38
N ARG A 437 28.19 12.07 0.94
CA ARG A 437 29.36 11.39 1.55
C ARG A 437 29.36 9.85 1.47
N ARG A 438 28.26 9.24 1.10
CA ARG A 438 28.13 7.76 1.09
C ARG A 438 28.42 7.08 -0.23
N THR A 439 28.64 7.81 -1.30
CA THR A 439 28.66 7.21 -2.63
C THR A 439 30.02 7.17 -3.30
N GLY A 440 31.13 7.23 -2.64
CA GLY A 440 32.52 7.10 -3.14
C GLY A 440 32.75 6.53 -4.58
N TYR A 441 31.92 6.90 -5.55
CA TYR A 441 32.01 6.46 -6.92
C TYR A 441 32.40 7.63 -7.81
N THR A 442 33.63 7.61 -8.26
CA THR A 442 34.08 8.32 -9.45
C THR A 442 33.60 7.55 -10.69
N SER A 443 32.38 7.70 -11.12
CA SER A 443 31.93 7.19 -12.40
C SER A 443 31.53 8.37 -13.29
N SER A 444 31.83 8.25 -14.57
CA SER A 444 31.40 9.21 -15.58
C SER A 444 29.89 9.41 -15.46
N GLN A 445 29.48 10.62 -15.09
CA GLN A 445 28.06 10.96 -15.02
C GLN A 445 27.50 10.94 -16.45
N VAL A 446 26.48 10.11 -16.67
CA VAL A 446 25.73 10.13 -17.92
C VAL A 446 24.49 10.96 -17.69
N ASN A 447 24.48 12.19 -18.23
CA ASN A 447 23.25 12.99 -18.22
C ASN A 447 22.23 12.34 -19.16
N TYR A 448 21.25 11.69 -18.57
CA TYR A 448 20.23 10.92 -19.24
C TYR A 448 19.39 11.77 -20.19
N PHE A 449 18.95 12.94 -19.73
CA PHE A 449 18.13 13.84 -20.53
C PHE A 449 18.91 14.47 -21.68
N ALA A 450 20.16 14.88 -21.47
CA ALA A 450 21.02 15.37 -22.53
C ALA A 450 21.28 14.31 -23.60
N ARG A 451 21.43 13.04 -23.21
CA ARG A 451 21.64 11.95 -24.15
C ARG A 451 20.35 11.57 -24.90
N ALA A 452 19.19 11.60 -24.23
CA ALA A 452 17.90 11.44 -24.88
C ALA A 452 17.64 12.54 -25.92
N ALA A 453 17.93 13.79 -25.56
CA ALA A 453 17.84 14.93 -26.46
C ALA A 453 18.81 14.81 -27.64
N ALA A 454 20.05 14.37 -27.40
CA ALA A 454 21.03 14.13 -28.46
C ALA A 454 20.62 13.01 -29.44
N LEU A 455 19.94 11.96 -28.94
CA LEU A 455 19.35 10.92 -29.81
C LEU A 455 18.21 11.46 -30.68
N VAL A 456 17.34 12.27 -30.12
CA VAL A 456 16.22 12.91 -30.83
C VAL A 456 16.76 13.84 -31.91
N ARG A 457 17.87 14.57 -31.66
CA ARG A 457 18.53 15.43 -32.66
C ARG A 457 19.34 14.66 -33.72
N GLY A 458 19.46 13.33 -33.58
CA GLY A 458 20.27 12.51 -34.49
C GLY A 458 21.78 12.66 -34.29
N GLU A 459 22.21 13.30 -33.20
CA GLU A 459 23.63 13.51 -32.90
C GLU A 459 24.34 12.23 -32.44
N ILE A 460 23.58 11.26 -31.95
CA ILE A 460 24.06 9.94 -31.55
C ILE A 460 23.32 8.90 -32.36
N PRO A 461 23.97 8.19 -33.31
CA PRO A 461 23.29 7.18 -34.10
C PRO A 461 22.94 5.98 -33.22
N ASN A 462 21.67 5.63 -33.18
CA ASN A 462 21.08 4.37 -32.69
C ASN A 462 21.79 3.64 -31.52
N ALA A 463 22.60 4.34 -30.76
CA ALA A 463 23.20 3.78 -29.56
C ALA A 463 22.06 3.43 -28.60
N PRO A 464 21.97 2.20 -28.12
CA PRO A 464 20.99 1.89 -27.11
C PRO A 464 21.20 2.87 -25.97
N LEU A 465 20.12 3.58 -25.55
CA LEU A 465 20.15 4.42 -24.38
C LEU A 465 20.70 3.56 -23.24
N PRO A 466 21.80 3.96 -22.51
CA PRO A 466 22.47 3.08 -21.53
C PRO A 466 21.62 2.71 -20.32
N TYR A 467 20.43 3.03 -20.42
CA TYR A 467 19.47 3.14 -19.43
C TYR A 467 18.29 2.36 -19.69
N ARG A 468 18.38 1.37 -19.91
CA ARG A 468 17.49 0.36 -19.42
C ARG A 468 17.47 0.43 -17.89
N THR A 469 17.19 1.59 -17.47
CA THR A 469 17.40 2.08 -16.10
C THR A 469 16.37 1.61 -15.16
N PHE A 470 15.24 1.18 -15.64
CA PHE A 470 14.22 0.62 -14.79
C PHE A 470 14.04 -0.84 -15.22
N THR A 471 14.55 -1.74 -14.41
CA THR A 471 14.25 -3.17 -14.56
C THR A 471 12.74 -3.41 -14.64
N VAL A 472 11.96 -2.54 -13.99
CA VAL A 472 10.49 -2.51 -14.06
C VAL A 472 9.99 -2.10 -15.43
N GLU A 473 10.53 -1.04 -16.03
CA GLU A 473 10.21 -0.67 -17.42
C GLU A 473 10.62 -1.78 -18.38
N HIS A 474 11.77 -2.36 -18.17
CA HIS A 474 12.25 -3.46 -18.99
C HIS A 474 11.39 -4.71 -18.84
N THR A 475 10.94 -5.04 -17.65
CA THR A 475 10.08 -6.20 -17.40
C THR A 475 8.68 -5.98 -17.96
N ALA A 476 8.08 -4.83 -17.73
CA ALA A 476 6.80 -4.45 -18.33
C ALA A 476 6.91 -4.37 -19.87
N PHE A 477 8.03 -3.88 -20.40
CA PHE A 477 8.29 -3.77 -21.81
C PHE A 477 8.58 -5.13 -22.47
N HIS A 478 9.28 -6.06 -21.81
CA HIS A 478 9.46 -7.41 -22.30
C HIS A 478 8.18 -8.23 -22.26
N LEU A 479 7.40 -8.15 -21.21
CA LEU A 479 6.08 -8.77 -21.13
C LEU A 479 5.15 -8.24 -22.22
N ARG A 480 5.27 -6.96 -22.60
CA ARG A 480 4.52 -6.37 -23.72
C ARG A 480 5.03 -6.76 -25.11
N ARG A 481 6.31 -7.14 -25.25
CA ARG A 481 6.94 -7.53 -26.53
C ARG A 481 7.06 -9.01 -26.74
N ASP A 482 6.85 -9.84 -25.74
CA ASP A 482 6.90 -11.27 -25.90
C ASP A 482 5.78 -11.72 -26.86
N PRO A 483 6.11 -12.32 -28.01
CA PRO A 483 5.13 -12.76 -28.99
C PRO A 483 4.18 -13.86 -28.46
N THR A 484 4.52 -14.52 -27.36
CA THR A 484 3.63 -15.49 -26.70
C THR A 484 2.45 -14.81 -26.00
N TYR A 485 2.49 -13.50 -25.79
CA TYR A 485 1.40 -12.69 -25.23
C TYR A 485 0.58 -11.94 -26.30
N ARG A 486 0.71 -12.33 -27.57
CA ARG A 486 -0.12 -11.81 -28.65
C ARG A 486 -1.53 -12.38 -28.68
#